data_15452679314fca30d66dbd0c5ca6420e
#
_entry.id   15452679314fca30d66dbd0c5ca6420e
#
_cell.length_a   1.000
_cell.length_b   1.000
_cell.length_c   1.000
_cell.angle_alpha   90.00
_cell.angle_beta   90.00
_cell.angle_gamma   90.00
#
_symmetry.space_group_name_H-M   'P 1'
#
loop_
_entity.id
_entity.type
_entity.pdbx_description
1 polymer ?
#
loop_
_entity_poly.entity_id
_entity_poly.type
_entity_poly.pdbx_seq_one_letter_code
_entity_poly.pdbx_strand_id
1 'polypeptide(L)'
;MHTIYSENWKDYELVDAGNGKKLERWGNTFTIRPDRNAYFHTVLSEDEWRNKVDFEFIENTSTSGEWVQRNSEAENEWQIKYGKAIFNIKLTKFKHVGLFPEQQTNWDFIQNKVQKEHKLLNLFGYTGASSV
;
A
#
# COMPACT_ATOMS: atom_id res chain seq x y z
N MET A 1 13.20 3.62 -22.94
CA MET A 1 12.62 2.96 -21.74
C MET A 1 11.27 3.58 -21.49
N HIS A 2 10.20 2.78 -21.45
CA HIS A 2 8.86 3.32 -21.22
C HIS A 2 8.54 3.15 -19.72
N THR A 3 8.34 4.24 -19.01
CA THR A 3 7.96 4.22 -17.60
C THR A 3 6.45 4.25 -17.51
N ILE A 4 5.87 3.30 -16.77
CA ILE A 4 4.43 3.21 -16.54
C ILE A 4 4.18 3.51 -15.06
N TYR A 5 3.20 4.36 -14.78
CA TYR A 5 2.84 4.76 -13.42
C TYR A 5 1.48 4.16 -13.02
N SER A 6 1.31 3.92 -11.73
CA SER A 6 0.05 3.47 -11.16
C SER A 6 -0.82 4.69 -10.84
N GLU A 7 -1.69 5.08 -11.78
CA GLU A 7 -2.44 6.35 -11.71
C GLU A 7 -3.94 6.17 -11.44
N ASN A 8 -4.46 4.95 -11.53
CA ASN A 8 -5.91 4.72 -11.53
C ASN A 8 -6.53 4.37 -10.18
N TRP A 9 -5.77 4.43 -9.11
CA TRP A 9 -6.26 4.17 -7.77
C TRP A 9 -7.15 5.31 -7.26
N LYS A 10 -8.36 4.97 -6.76
CA LYS A 10 -9.21 5.87 -5.98
C LYS A 10 -9.01 5.68 -4.48
N ASP A 11 -8.85 4.42 -4.07
CA ASP A 11 -8.74 4.04 -2.66
C ASP A 11 -7.29 3.91 -2.17
N TYR A 12 -6.30 4.19 -3.02
CA TYR A 12 -4.90 4.25 -2.59
C TYR A 12 -4.23 5.51 -3.11
N GLU A 13 -3.36 6.07 -2.29
CA GLU A 13 -2.54 7.22 -2.65
C GLU A 13 -1.23 7.22 -1.85
N LEU A 14 -0.10 7.41 -2.53
CA LEU A 14 1.13 7.81 -1.89
C LEU A 14 1.04 9.33 -1.65
N VAL A 15 0.69 9.73 -0.43
CA VAL A 15 0.41 11.13 -0.09
C VAL A 15 1.69 11.94 -0.03
N ASP A 16 2.74 11.38 0.58
CA ASP A 16 4.06 11.99 0.69
C ASP A 16 5.10 10.92 1.02
N ALA A 17 6.36 11.21 0.73
CA ALA A 17 7.49 10.36 1.10
C ALA A 17 8.71 11.22 1.41
N GLY A 18 9.60 10.73 2.24
CA GLY A 18 10.85 11.39 2.59
C GLY A 18 11.36 10.97 3.96
N ASN A 19 12.59 11.35 4.26
CA ASN A 19 13.22 11.09 5.55
C ASN A 19 13.16 9.60 5.97
N GLY A 20 13.26 8.68 4.99
CA GLY A 20 13.22 7.24 5.22
C GLY A 20 11.83 6.65 5.48
N LYS A 21 10.76 7.40 5.22
CA LYS A 21 9.37 6.99 5.47
C LYS A 21 8.47 7.38 4.30
N LYS A 22 7.27 6.81 4.29
CA LYS A 22 6.18 7.18 3.39
C LYS A 22 4.86 7.27 4.15
N LEU A 23 4.06 8.27 3.78
CA LEU A 23 2.68 8.47 4.21
C LEU A 23 1.77 8.01 3.09
N GLU A 24 0.92 7.04 3.37
CA GLU A 24 0.01 6.44 2.41
C GLU A 24 -1.42 6.51 2.91
N ARG A 25 -2.35 6.72 1.99
CA ARG A 25 -3.79 6.62 2.23
C ARG A 25 -4.32 5.32 1.61
N TRP A 26 -5.09 4.57 2.40
CA TRP A 26 -5.74 3.31 2.05
C TRP A 26 -7.24 3.41 2.37
N GLY A 27 -8.05 3.82 1.39
CA GLY A 27 -9.42 4.24 1.64
C GLY A 27 -9.44 5.51 2.48
N ASN A 28 -9.97 5.40 3.69
CA ASN A 28 -9.99 6.49 4.67
C ASN A 28 -8.88 6.38 5.74
N THR A 29 -8.07 5.33 5.69
CA THR A 29 -7.02 5.08 6.68
C THR A 29 -5.66 5.53 6.19
N PHE A 30 -4.92 6.26 7.03
CA PHE A 30 -3.59 6.76 6.73
C PHE A 30 -2.52 5.99 7.51
N THR A 31 -1.49 5.54 6.80
CA THR A 31 -0.39 4.80 7.41
C THR A 31 0.95 5.47 7.15
N ILE A 32 1.84 5.44 8.13
CA ILE A 32 3.26 5.76 7.96
C ILE A 32 4.05 4.46 8.05
N ARG A 33 4.92 4.23 7.05
CA ARG A 33 5.81 3.06 7.02
C ARG A 33 7.24 3.47 6.66
N PRO A 34 8.25 2.76 7.15
CA PRO A 34 9.62 2.92 6.69
C PRO A 34 9.76 2.58 5.20
N ASP A 35 10.48 3.43 4.48
CA ASP A 35 10.86 3.22 3.09
C ASP A 35 12.31 3.69 2.85
N ARG A 36 13.20 2.73 2.62
CA ARG A 36 14.64 3.01 2.43
C ARG A 36 14.94 3.82 1.16
N ASN A 37 14.01 3.83 0.20
CA ASN A 37 14.16 4.60 -1.03
C ASN A 37 13.78 6.08 -0.86
N ALA A 38 13.09 6.43 0.22
CA ALA A 38 12.67 7.78 0.53
C ALA A 38 13.77 8.58 1.27
N TYR A 39 14.96 8.70 0.68
CA TYR A 39 16.14 9.39 1.26
C TYR A 39 16.13 10.91 1.06
N PHE A 40 15.14 11.45 0.40
CA PHE A 40 14.92 12.88 0.18
C PHE A 40 14.04 13.48 1.30
N HIS A 41 13.82 14.79 1.25
CA HIS A 41 12.96 15.47 2.22
C HIS A 41 11.48 15.34 1.87
N THR A 42 10.63 15.31 2.90
CA THR A 42 9.17 15.36 2.75
C THR A 42 8.72 16.71 2.18
N VAL A 43 7.60 16.70 1.46
CA VAL A 43 6.92 17.93 1.00
C VAL A 43 6.06 18.51 2.12
N LEU A 44 5.34 17.64 2.84
CA LEU A 44 4.54 18.03 3.98
C LEU A 44 5.41 18.17 5.24
N SER A 45 4.98 19.03 6.15
CA SER A 45 5.59 19.17 7.48
C SER A 45 5.33 17.95 8.37
N GLU A 46 6.14 17.80 9.42
CA GLU A 46 5.92 16.74 10.42
C GLU A 46 4.56 16.84 11.11
N ASP A 47 4.06 18.06 11.34
CA ASP A 47 2.74 18.27 11.96
C ASP A 47 1.61 17.84 11.01
N GLU A 48 1.73 18.09 9.72
CA GLU A 48 0.76 17.59 8.73
C GLU A 48 0.74 16.07 8.66
N TRP A 49 1.91 15.42 8.72
CA TRP A 49 1.99 13.96 8.81
C TRP A 49 1.33 13.45 10.09
N ARG A 50 1.66 14.07 11.24
CA ARG A 50 1.14 13.68 12.56
C ARG A 50 -0.37 13.84 12.66
N ASN A 51 -0.92 14.87 12.05
CA ASN A 51 -2.37 15.14 12.07
C ASN A 51 -3.17 14.22 11.13
N LYS A 52 -2.51 13.60 10.15
CA LYS A 52 -3.16 12.69 9.20
C LYS A 52 -3.09 11.23 9.60
N VAL A 53 -2.03 10.80 10.27
CA VAL A 53 -1.71 9.38 10.47
C VAL A 53 -2.66 8.69 11.44
N ASP A 54 -3.16 7.53 11.03
CA ASP A 54 -3.92 6.62 11.90
C ASP A 54 -3.01 5.54 12.52
N PHE A 55 -2.11 4.98 11.71
CA PHE A 55 -1.18 3.94 12.16
C PHE A 55 0.24 4.19 11.64
N GLU A 56 1.22 4.02 12.50
CA GLU A 56 2.64 4.12 12.15
C GLU A 56 3.35 2.80 12.47
N PHE A 57 4.08 2.26 11.49
CA PHE A 57 4.93 1.09 11.72
C PHE A 57 6.28 1.53 12.26
N ILE A 58 6.60 1.07 13.46
CA ILE A 58 7.90 1.31 14.11
C ILE A 58 8.76 0.06 13.98
N GLU A 59 9.89 0.18 13.30
CA GLU A 59 10.88 -0.91 13.22
C GLU A 59 11.65 -1.01 14.52
N ASN A 60 11.63 -2.20 15.16
CA ASN A 60 12.42 -2.51 16.34
C ASN A 60 13.78 -3.10 15.95
N THR A 61 13.82 -3.86 14.86
CA THR A 61 15.01 -4.42 14.21
C THR A 61 14.85 -4.36 12.70
N SER A 62 15.86 -4.79 11.95
CA SER A 62 15.78 -4.86 10.47
C SER A 62 14.67 -5.79 9.94
N THR A 63 14.14 -6.70 10.76
CA THR A 63 13.15 -7.72 10.37
C THR A 63 11.88 -7.71 11.19
N SER A 64 11.82 -6.92 12.28
CA SER A 64 10.67 -6.87 13.18
C SER A 64 10.27 -5.45 13.53
N GLY A 65 9.01 -5.28 13.85
CA GLY A 65 8.43 -4.03 14.28
C GLY A 65 6.97 -4.21 14.69
N GLU A 66 6.33 -3.10 14.98
CA GLU A 66 4.94 -3.07 15.37
C GLU A 66 4.20 -1.86 14.82
N TRP A 67 2.89 -2.01 14.63
CA TRP A 67 2.00 -0.93 14.31
C TRP A 67 1.58 -0.20 15.57
N VAL A 68 1.89 1.07 15.63
CA VAL A 68 1.44 1.98 16.70
C VAL A 68 0.22 2.72 16.19
N GLN A 69 -0.90 2.58 16.88
CA GLN A 69 -2.11 3.32 16.61
C GLN A 69 -1.94 4.78 17.10
N ARG A 70 -2.10 5.74 16.19
CA ARG A 70 -1.98 7.17 16.48
C ARG A 70 -3.36 7.82 16.64
N ASN A 71 -4.37 7.29 15.94
CA ASN A 71 -5.76 7.69 16.06
C ASN A 71 -6.56 6.57 16.73
N SER A 72 -7.09 6.84 17.94
CA SER A 72 -7.80 5.84 18.74
C SER A 72 -9.12 5.36 18.14
N GLU A 73 -9.69 6.13 17.17
CA GLU A 73 -10.94 5.79 16.50
C GLU A 73 -10.71 4.95 15.23
N ALA A 74 -9.46 4.80 14.78
CA ALA A 74 -9.15 4.06 13.57
C ALA A 74 -9.26 2.55 13.80
N GLU A 75 -9.88 1.85 12.86
CA GLU A 75 -9.96 0.40 12.84
C GLU A 75 -8.72 -0.21 12.19
N ASN A 76 -8.22 -1.33 12.71
CA ASN A 76 -7.04 -2.03 12.18
C ASN A 76 -7.34 -2.99 11.02
N GLU A 77 -8.60 -3.08 10.61
CA GLU A 77 -9.09 -3.82 9.46
C GLU A 77 -10.04 -2.94 8.66
N TRP A 78 -9.89 -2.88 7.34
CA TRP A 78 -10.78 -2.11 6.47
C TRP A 78 -10.77 -2.65 5.04
N GLN A 79 -11.63 -2.14 4.20
CA GLN A 79 -11.68 -2.52 2.79
C GLN A 79 -11.24 -1.39 1.87
N ILE A 80 -10.56 -1.77 0.79
CA ILE A 80 -10.28 -0.90 -0.35
C ILE A 80 -10.68 -1.60 -1.64
N LYS A 81 -10.92 -0.81 -2.69
CA LYS A 81 -11.39 -1.33 -3.98
C LYS A 81 -10.47 -0.92 -5.11
N TYR A 82 -10.30 -1.81 -6.05
CA TYR A 82 -9.74 -1.53 -7.36
C TYR A 82 -10.57 -2.24 -8.45
N GLY A 83 -11.18 -1.46 -9.36
CA GLY A 83 -12.12 -2.01 -10.33
C GLY A 83 -13.27 -2.76 -9.64
N LYS A 84 -13.38 -4.05 -9.94
CA LYS A 84 -14.37 -4.95 -9.31
C LYS A 84 -13.82 -5.69 -8.08
N ALA A 85 -12.50 -5.66 -7.87
CA ALA A 85 -11.88 -6.35 -6.76
C ALA A 85 -12.04 -5.56 -5.45
N ILE A 86 -12.32 -6.28 -4.36
CA ILE A 86 -12.37 -5.75 -3.00
C ILE A 86 -11.27 -6.44 -2.20
N PHE A 87 -10.42 -5.65 -1.58
CA PHE A 87 -9.31 -6.13 -0.76
C PHE A 87 -9.58 -5.83 0.70
N ASN A 88 -9.53 -6.86 1.54
CA ASN A 88 -9.57 -6.70 2.99
C ASN A 88 -8.14 -6.43 3.46
N ILE A 89 -7.91 -5.25 3.99
CA ILE A 89 -6.63 -4.85 4.59
C ILE A 89 -6.70 -5.13 6.08
N LYS A 90 -5.66 -5.77 6.59
CA LYS A 90 -5.49 -6.04 8.02
C LYS A 90 -4.06 -5.78 8.41
N LEU A 91 -3.85 -4.94 9.42
CA LEU A 91 -2.54 -4.72 9.99
C LEU A 91 -2.08 -5.95 10.78
N THR A 92 -0.87 -6.39 10.51
CA THR A 92 -0.25 -7.56 11.14
C THR A 92 1.09 -7.16 11.75
N LYS A 93 1.83 -8.12 12.31
CA LYS A 93 3.19 -7.87 12.81
C LYS A 93 4.22 -7.47 11.75
N PHE A 94 3.82 -7.42 10.48
CA PHE A 94 4.69 -7.02 9.39
C PHE A 94 4.33 -5.61 8.90
N LYS A 95 5.33 -4.88 8.38
CA LYS A 95 5.12 -3.54 7.79
C LYS A 95 4.30 -3.53 6.50
N HIS A 96 4.19 -4.69 5.85
CA HIS A 96 3.39 -4.84 4.64
C HIS A 96 1.92 -5.03 4.98
N VAL A 97 1.06 -4.26 4.31
CA VAL A 97 -0.40 -4.33 4.50
C VAL A 97 -1.07 -5.41 3.64
N GLY A 98 -0.28 -6.25 2.98
CA GLY A 98 -0.77 -7.38 2.19
C GLY A 98 -1.07 -7.05 0.73
N LEU A 99 -0.96 -5.81 0.31
CA LEU A 99 -1.21 -5.37 -1.06
C LEU A 99 -0.05 -4.49 -1.54
N PHE A 100 0.26 -4.58 -2.84
CA PHE A 100 1.24 -3.77 -3.54
C PHE A 100 0.53 -2.94 -4.61
N PRO A 101 0.16 -1.69 -4.32
CA PRO A 101 -0.62 -0.84 -5.22
C PRO A 101 0.07 -0.57 -6.56
N GLU A 102 1.39 -0.57 -6.58
CA GLU A 102 2.20 -0.40 -7.79
C GLU A 102 2.01 -1.53 -8.81
N GLN A 103 1.47 -2.69 -8.39
CA GLN A 103 1.14 -3.81 -9.27
C GLN A 103 -0.13 -3.59 -10.10
N GLN A 104 -0.85 -2.52 -9.87
CA GLN A 104 -2.07 -2.19 -10.59
C GLN A 104 -1.87 -2.18 -12.13
N THR A 105 -0.77 -1.63 -12.61
CA THR A 105 -0.46 -1.62 -14.05
C THR A 105 -0.32 -3.03 -14.63
N ASN A 106 0.23 -3.97 -13.84
CA ASN A 106 0.31 -5.37 -14.23
C ASN A 106 -1.07 -6.04 -14.20
N TRP A 107 -1.92 -5.71 -13.24
CA TRP A 107 -3.30 -6.24 -13.20
C TRP A 107 -4.11 -5.79 -14.41
N ASP A 108 -4.03 -4.51 -14.75
CA ASP A 108 -4.70 -3.97 -15.96
C ASP A 108 -4.18 -4.63 -17.23
N PHE A 109 -2.86 -4.85 -17.33
CA PHE A 109 -2.28 -5.58 -18.44
C PHE A 109 -2.81 -7.01 -18.53
N ILE A 110 -2.84 -7.73 -17.40
CA ILE A 110 -3.35 -9.11 -17.34
C ILE A 110 -4.82 -9.14 -17.74
N GLN A 111 -5.66 -8.28 -17.17
CA GLN A 111 -7.09 -8.22 -17.49
C GLN A 111 -7.35 -7.97 -18.98
N ASN A 112 -6.52 -7.14 -19.63
CA ASN A 112 -6.64 -6.83 -21.05
C ASN A 112 -6.12 -7.94 -21.96
N LYS A 113 -5.30 -8.87 -21.46
CA LYS A 113 -4.65 -9.93 -22.27
C LYS A 113 -5.22 -11.31 -22.04
N VAL A 114 -5.69 -11.60 -20.81
CA VAL A 114 -6.20 -12.93 -20.46
C VAL A 114 -7.61 -13.12 -21.01
N GLN A 115 -7.82 -14.25 -21.68
CA GLN A 115 -9.11 -14.70 -22.19
C GLN A 115 -9.54 -15.95 -21.42
N LYS A 116 -10.81 -16.34 -21.54
CA LYS A 116 -11.40 -17.46 -20.77
C LYS A 116 -10.65 -18.78 -20.94
N GLU A 117 -10.07 -19.00 -22.10
CA GLU A 117 -9.35 -20.25 -22.46
C GLU A 117 -7.88 -20.24 -22.01
N HIS A 118 -7.36 -19.08 -21.60
CA HIS A 118 -5.97 -18.96 -21.20
C HIS A 118 -5.74 -19.57 -19.81
N LYS A 119 -4.55 -20.12 -19.64
CA LYS A 119 -4.03 -20.56 -18.34
C LYS A 119 -3.01 -19.55 -17.88
N LEU A 120 -3.21 -18.98 -16.68
CA LEU A 120 -2.31 -18.04 -16.04
C LEU A 120 -1.50 -18.76 -14.95
N LEU A 121 -0.17 -18.62 -15.00
CA LEU A 121 0.72 -19.05 -13.92
C LEU A 121 1.24 -17.81 -13.18
N ASN A 122 0.89 -17.69 -11.90
CA ASN A 122 1.42 -16.65 -11.02
C ASN A 122 2.46 -17.26 -10.08
N LEU A 123 3.75 -16.97 -10.33
CA LEU A 123 4.87 -17.56 -9.59
C LEU A 123 5.10 -16.92 -8.21
N PHE A 124 4.73 -15.68 -8.04
CA PHE A 124 4.92 -14.92 -6.79
C PHE A 124 3.60 -14.34 -6.31
N GLY A 125 2.60 -15.22 -6.14
CA GLY A 125 1.21 -14.85 -5.88
C GLY A 125 0.98 -14.03 -4.61
N TYR A 126 1.86 -14.15 -3.61
CA TYR A 126 1.76 -13.46 -2.32
C TYR A 126 0.35 -13.62 -1.71
N THR A 127 -0.43 -12.52 -1.62
CA THR A 127 -1.83 -12.56 -1.15
C THR A 127 -2.83 -12.89 -2.25
N GLY A 128 -2.39 -13.13 -3.47
CA GLY A 128 -3.22 -13.53 -4.60
C GLY A 128 -3.80 -12.37 -5.42
N ALA A 129 -3.50 -11.12 -5.11
CA ALA A 129 -4.09 -9.95 -5.76
C ALA A 129 -3.98 -9.95 -7.31
N SER A 130 -2.91 -10.54 -7.86
CA SER A 130 -2.73 -10.67 -9.33
C SER A 130 -3.46 -11.89 -9.93
N SER A 131 -4.21 -12.65 -9.13
CA SER A 131 -4.88 -13.89 -9.55
C SER A 131 -6.40 -13.83 -9.43
N VAL A 132 -6.96 -12.73 -8.97
CA VAL A 132 -8.39 -12.47 -8.76
C VAL A 132 -8.98 -11.57 -9.83
#